data_be3cea581973cfe620838e38f398306e
#
_entry.id   be3cea581973cfe620838e38f398306e
#
_cell.length_a   1.000
_cell.length_b   1.000
_cell.length_c   1.000
_cell.angle_alpha   90.00
_cell.angle_beta   90.00
_cell.angle_gamma   90.00
#
_symmetry.space_group_name_H-M   'P 1'
#
loop_
_entity.id
_entity.type
_entity.pdbx_description
1 polymer ?
#
loop_
_entity_poly.entity_id
_entity_poly.type
_entity_poly.pdbx_seq_one_letter_code
_entity_poly.pdbx_strand_id
1 'polypeptide(L)'
;MARIIRLFVSSPFVDFKLERTRLQQQVFPHLKALCDAHGVGFEVIDLRWGVSEAAVSRNLTMQLCREEVRRCTHLLVMLGDRYGWRPLPEGIEADEFERLLRHLEPQAAMPQGLLDIYRKDTNSSPPVYRLCTADEPESSSQKGIRRLLHQAALEAGLASAEMLKYSASATEQEIDASGVLQGRAGAPRLYCAFRTLDDLTDQTLSRDFLDIDEEGKTDIGARSQLASLKRRLDQHAPESTIKYHAKLTGEGIDGTDLDVFCDEVRTRLETSIGADIAGMFDNAGAGSEGSRHLEFAQAYCKHFVGRAGSLQAVRRYIEEPKSGLFLVTGEPGSGKTTVLAKSIIDTVARIPDAILLARFVGATPQSMTAFELLSSLCRELAAQFHIEQT
;
A
#
# COMPACT_ATOMS: atom_id res chain seq x y z
N MET A 1 -5.85 -12.80 10.42
CA MET A 1 -5.77 -12.12 9.08
C MET A 1 -5.10 -13.07 8.11
N ALA A 2 -5.58 -13.17 6.87
CA ALA A 2 -4.87 -13.92 5.85
C ALA A 2 -3.43 -13.38 5.76
N ARG A 3 -2.44 -14.28 5.72
CA ARG A 3 -1.03 -13.91 5.56
C ARG A 3 -0.83 -13.52 4.11
N ILE A 4 -0.66 -12.24 3.84
CA ILE A 4 -0.48 -11.71 2.49
C ILE A 4 0.77 -10.85 2.48
N ILE A 5 1.68 -11.17 1.59
CA ILE A 5 2.79 -10.30 1.24
C ILE A 5 2.27 -9.30 0.20
N ARG A 6 2.36 -8.02 0.50
CA ARG A 6 1.94 -6.93 -0.37
C ARG A 6 3.17 -6.14 -0.80
N LEU A 7 3.50 -6.20 -2.07
CA LEU A 7 4.60 -5.46 -2.67
C LEU A 7 4.07 -4.24 -3.41
N PHE A 8 4.38 -3.04 -2.92
CA PHE A 8 4.09 -1.79 -3.62
C PHE A 8 5.29 -1.38 -4.48
N VAL A 9 5.04 -1.05 -5.76
CA VAL A 9 6.08 -0.59 -6.70
C VAL A 9 5.91 0.90 -6.95
N SER A 10 6.86 1.70 -6.46
CA SER A 10 6.88 3.16 -6.58
C SER A 10 7.99 3.60 -7.53
N SER A 11 7.66 4.33 -8.56
CA SER A 11 8.62 5.00 -9.47
C SER A 11 7.91 6.03 -10.33
N PRO A 12 8.61 6.98 -10.96
CA PRO A 12 8.07 7.73 -12.09
C PRO A 12 7.66 6.74 -13.19
N PHE A 13 6.47 6.96 -13.81
CA PHE A 13 5.88 5.94 -14.69
C PHE A 13 6.54 5.85 -16.07
N VAL A 14 6.92 6.99 -16.62
CA VAL A 14 7.35 7.06 -18.02
C VAL A 14 8.71 6.41 -18.21
N ASP A 15 9.68 6.74 -17.37
CA ASP A 15 11.05 6.30 -17.50
C ASP A 15 11.34 4.87 -16.98
N PHE A 16 10.41 4.26 -16.22
CA PHE A 16 10.50 2.88 -15.72
C PHE A 16 9.51 1.92 -16.36
N LYS A 17 8.99 2.25 -17.53
CA LYS A 17 7.99 1.43 -18.21
C LYS A 17 8.51 0.03 -18.57
N LEU A 18 9.75 -0.07 -18.99
CA LEU A 18 10.37 -1.34 -19.41
C LEU A 18 10.71 -2.20 -18.19
N GLU A 19 11.34 -1.64 -17.18
CA GLU A 19 11.65 -2.33 -15.93
C GLU A 19 10.39 -2.92 -15.28
N ARG A 20 9.32 -2.12 -15.17
CA ARG A 20 8.05 -2.59 -14.64
C ARG A 20 7.47 -3.76 -15.47
N THR A 21 7.59 -3.70 -16.78
CA THR A 21 7.13 -4.78 -17.65
C THR A 21 7.95 -6.06 -17.45
N ARG A 22 9.27 -5.94 -17.33
CA ARG A 22 10.16 -7.07 -17.07
C ARG A 22 9.92 -7.68 -15.67
N LEU A 23 9.75 -6.87 -14.63
CA LEU A 23 9.40 -7.33 -13.29
C LEU A 23 8.09 -8.12 -13.30
N GLN A 24 7.07 -7.62 -14.01
CA GLN A 24 5.77 -8.29 -14.15
C GLN A 24 5.87 -9.65 -14.86
N GLN A 25 6.78 -9.78 -15.81
CA GLN A 25 6.93 -11.00 -16.61
C GLN A 25 7.86 -12.03 -15.94
N GLN A 26 8.91 -11.58 -15.26
CA GLN A 26 10.00 -12.45 -14.81
C GLN A 26 10.08 -12.60 -13.29
N VAL A 27 9.82 -11.52 -12.53
CA VAL A 27 10.06 -11.51 -11.08
C VAL A 27 8.79 -11.83 -10.29
N PHE A 28 7.70 -11.12 -10.54
CA PHE A 28 6.49 -11.27 -9.73
C PHE A 28 5.83 -12.65 -9.81
N PRO A 29 5.80 -13.34 -10.96
CA PRO A 29 5.30 -14.72 -11.02
C PRO A 29 6.11 -15.69 -10.17
N HIS A 30 7.45 -15.50 -10.12
CA HIS A 30 8.34 -16.31 -9.31
C HIS A 30 8.08 -16.10 -7.81
N LEU A 31 7.99 -14.84 -7.35
CA LEU A 31 7.66 -14.50 -5.96
C LEU A 31 6.27 -14.99 -5.56
N LYS A 32 5.31 -14.93 -6.49
CA LYS A 32 3.98 -15.51 -6.28
C LYS A 32 4.05 -17.01 -6.06
N ALA A 33 4.79 -17.74 -6.90
CA ALA A 33 4.95 -19.18 -6.76
C ALA A 33 5.62 -19.56 -5.42
N LEU A 34 6.62 -18.78 -4.98
CA LEU A 34 7.25 -18.93 -3.67
C LEU A 34 6.22 -18.79 -2.53
N CYS A 35 5.41 -17.75 -2.55
CA CYS A 35 4.38 -17.52 -1.54
C CYS A 35 3.30 -18.60 -1.57
N ASP A 36 2.81 -18.96 -2.76
CA ASP A 36 1.78 -19.99 -2.95
C ASP A 36 2.25 -21.35 -2.42
N ALA A 37 3.53 -21.73 -2.63
CA ALA A 37 4.12 -22.96 -2.10
C ALA A 37 4.08 -23.05 -0.56
N HIS A 38 3.98 -21.90 0.12
CA HIS A 38 3.90 -21.82 1.58
C HIS A 38 2.50 -21.41 2.08
N GLY A 39 1.48 -21.39 1.23
CA GLY A 39 0.13 -20.99 1.60
C GLY A 39 0.02 -19.53 2.05
N VAL A 40 0.87 -18.66 1.51
CA VAL A 40 0.87 -17.21 1.77
C VAL A 40 0.38 -16.49 0.52
N GLY A 41 -0.54 -15.54 0.67
CA GLY A 41 -0.99 -14.71 -0.45
C GLY A 41 0.14 -13.76 -0.91
N PHE A 42 0.19 -13.48 -2.23
CA PHE A 42 1.09 -12.49 -2.79
C PHE A 42 0.31 -11.53 -3.68
N GLU A 43 0.43 -10.24 -3.39
CA GLU A 43 -0.24 -9.16 -4.11
C GLU A 43 0.78 -8.09 -4.51
N VAL A 44 0.82 -7.76 -5.80
CA VAL A 44 1.62 -6.64 -6.32
C VAL A 44 0.71 -5.46 -6.58
N ILE A 45 1.07 -4.31 -6.01
CA ILE A 45 0.38 -3.04 -6.20
C ILE A 45 1.25 -2.19 -7.12
N ASP A 46 0.94 -2.23 -8.40
CA ASP A 46 1.54 -1.38 -9.45
C ASP A 46 0.42 -0.52 -10.03
N LEU A 47 0.31 0.72 -9.55
CA LEU A 47 -0.80 1.62 -9.91
C LEU A 47 -0.73 2.18 -11.34
N ARG A 48 0.26 1.76 -12.14
CA ARG A 48 0.22 1.90 -13.59
C ARG A 48 -0.96 1.09 -14.19
N TRP A 49 -1.35 0.01 -13.52
CA TRP A 49 -2.45 -0.88 -13.90
C TRP A 49 -3.49 -0.85 -12.78
N GLY A 50 -4.68 -0.37 -13.08
CA GLY A 50 -5.81 -0.53 -12.16
C GLY A 50 -6.31 0.71 -11.44
N VAL A 51 -5.77 1.90 -11.73
CA VAL A 51 -6.48 3.13 -11.36
C VAL A 51 -7.66 3.29 -12.33
N SER A 52 -8.88 3.23 -11.79
CA SER A 52 -10.07 3.37 -12.63
C SER A 52 -10.15 4.78 -13.22
N GLU A 53 -10.69 4.91 -14.44
CA GLU A 53 -10.95 6.22 -15.04
C GLU A 53 -11.77 7.13 -14.12
N ALA A 54 -12.67 6.57 -13.32
CA ALA A 54 -13.44 7.31 -12.32
C ALA A 54 -12.58 7.87 -11.18
N ALA A 55 -11.48 7.21 -10.79
CA ALA A 55 -10.56 7.72 -9.78
C ALA A 55 -9.66 8.81 -10.35
N VAL A 56 -9.20 8.65 -11.59
CA VAL A 56 -8.44 9.68 -12.32
C VAL A 56 -9.30 10.92 -12.50
N SER A 57 -10.54 10.77 -12.97
CA SER A 57 -11.47 11.88 -13.19
C SER A 57 -11.89 12.61 -11.91
N ARG A 58 -11.73 11.99 -10.74
CA ARG A 58 -12.01 12.59 -9.42
C ARG A 58 -10.77 13.12 -8.72
N ASN A 59 -9.61 13.14 -9.36
CA ASN A 59 -8.34 13.52 -8.73
C ASN A 59 -8.00 12.75 -7.44
N LEU A 60 -8.40 11.48 -7.34
CA LEU A 60 -8.19 10.63 -6.15
C LEU A 60 -6.97 9.72 -6.28
N THR A 61 -6.20 9.84 -7.35
CA THR A 61 -5.08 8.94 -7.65
C THR A 61 -4.04 8.93 -6.53
N MET A 62 -3.62 10.11 -6.06
CA MET A 62 -2.62 10.21 -4.99
C MET A 62 -3.15 9.74 -3.63
N GLN A 63 -4.44 9.94 -3.36
CA GLN A 63 -5.06 9.41 -2.15
C GLN A 63 -5.00 7.88 -2.16
N LEU A 64 -5.39 7.24 -3.26
CA LEU A 64 -5.34 5.79 -3.42
C LEU A 64 -3.90 5.27 -3.28
N CYS A 65 -2.92 5.91 -3.94
CA CYS A 65 -1.50 5.56 -3.80
C CYS A 65 -1.06 5.58 -2.34
N ARG A 66 -1.39 6.65 -1.62
CA ARG A 66 -1.02 6.81 -0.20
C ARG A 66 -1.74 5.82 0.72
N GLU A 67 -2.97 5.43 0.42
CA GLU A 67 -3.70 4.42 1.18
C GLU A 67 -3.12 3.03 0.96
N GLU A 68 -2.81 2.66 -0.28
CA GLU A 68 -2.27 1.35 -0.61
C GLU A 68 -0.83 1.16 -0.11
N VAL A 69 0.04 2.18 -0.22
CA VAL A 69 1.42 2.08 0.27
C VAL A 69 1.48 1.92 1.81
N ARG A 70 0.51 2.47 2.55
CA ARG A 70 0.42 2.28 4.01
C ARG A 70 0.09 0.85 4.43
N ARG A 71 -0.47 0.06 3.52
CA ARG A 71 -0.90 -1.32 3.76
C ARG A 71 0.08 -2.35 3.22
N CYS A 72 1.13 -1.92 2.52
CA CYS A 72 2.10 -2.85 1.96
C CYS A 72 3.07 -3.36 3.03
N THR A 73 3.62 -4.55 2.77
CA THR A 73 4.66 -5.18 3.60
C THR A 73 6.06 -4.92 3.05
N HIS A 74 6.14 -4.73 1.74
CA HIS A 74 7.37 -4.47 0.99
C HIS A 74 7.13 -3.28 0.06
N LEU A 75 8.13 -2.40 -0.03
CA LEU A 75 8.13 -1.23 -0.89
C LEU A 75 9.36 -1.28 -1.80
N LEU A 76 9.15 -1.42 -3.10
CA LEU A 76 10.19 -1.30 -4.12
C LEU A 76 10.14 0.10 -4.73
N VAL A 77 11.17 0.90 -4.49
CA VAL A 77 11.34 2.24 -5.05
C VAL A 77 12.36 2.19 -6.18
N MET A 78 11.97 2.62 -7.37
CA MET A 78 12.87 2.71 -8.51
C MET A 78 13.04 4.17 -8.92
N LEU A 79 14.29 4.66 -8.94
CA LEU A 79 14.63 6.04 -9.28
C LEU A 79 15.74 6.09 -10.34
N GLY A 80 15.45 6.73 -11.46
CA GLY A 80 16.38 7.02 -12.56
C GLY A 80 16.94 8.43 -12.47
N ASP A 81 16.94 9.12 -13.60
CA ASP A 81 17.42 10.49 -13.73
C ASP A 81 16.25 11.50 -13.77
N ARG A 82 15.03 11.01 -13.58
CA ARG A 82 13.79 11.79 -13.51
C ARG A 82 13.24 11.80 -12.08
N TYR A 83 12.95 12.99 -11.54
CA TYR A 83 12.23 13.17 -10.27
C TYR A 83 10.74 12.86 -10.42
N GLY A 84 10.19 13.25 -11.58
CA GLY A 84 8.86 12.90 -12.02
C GLY A 84 7.77 13.91 -11.66
N TRP A 85 6.54 13.49 -11.90
CA TRP A 85 5.36 14.30 -11.73
C TRP A 85 5.18 14.81 -10.30
N ARG A 86 4.90 16.10 -10.19
CA ARG A 86 4.60 16.79 -8.93
C ARG A 86 3.11 17.15 -8.94
N PRO A 87 2.25 16.36 -8.27
CA PRO A 87 0.80 16.60 -8.28
C PRO A 87 0.42 17.87 -7.54
N LEU A 88 -0.71 18.46 -7.92
CA LEU A 88 -1.39 19.44 -7.09
C LEU A 88 -1.97 18.75 -5.85
N PRO A 89 -2.01 19.41 -4.68
CA PRO A 89 -2.66 18.84 -3.50
C PRO A 89 -4.15 18.54 -3.78
N GLU A 90 -4.60 17.31 -3.52
CA GLU A 90 -6.00 16.90 -3.70
C GLU A 90 -6.93 17.57 -2.70
N GLY A 91 -6.39 17.94 -1.53
CA GLY A 91 -7.09 18.66 -0.48
C GLY A 91 -6.14 19.52 0.34
N ILE A 92 -6.59 20.71 0.68
CA ILE A 92 -5.89 21.67 1.53
C ILE A 92 -6.86 22.09 2.62
N GLU A 93 -6.47 21.99 3.91
CA GLU A 93 -7.33 22.43 5.01
C GLU A 93 -7.70 23.91 4.84
N ALA A 94 -8.92 24.28 5.24
CA ALA A 94 -9.44 25.60 4.95
C ALA A 94 -8.57 26.72 5.56
N ASP A 95 -8.12 26.57 6.78
CA ASP A 95 -7.27 27.57 7.47
C ASP A 95 -5.91 27.73 6.77
N GLU A 96 -5.35 26.61 6.29
CA GLU A 96 -4.12 26.61 5.51
C GLU A 96 -4.32 27.30 4.17
N PHE A 97 -5.36 26.92 3.43
CA PHE A 97 -5.66 27.49 2.10
C PHE A 97 -5.90 29.02 2.19
N GLU A 98 -6.66 29.46 3.19
CA GLU A 98 -6.93 30.89 3.45
C GLU A 98 -5.65 31.64 3.86
N ARG A 99 -4.72 30.96 4.55
CA ARG A 99 -3.38 31.52 4.83
C ARG A 99 -2.58 31.70 3.55
N LEU A 100 -2.57 30.71 2.65
CA LEU A 100 -1.89 30.81 1.35
C LEU A 100 -2.46 31.93 0.47
N LEU A 101 -3.79 32.05 0.42
CA LEU A 101 -4.44 33.13 -0.34
C LEU A 101 -3.97 34.51 0.07
N ARG A 102 -3.79 34.77 1.38
CA ARG A 102 -3.31 36.09 1.89
C ARG A 102 -1.91 36.45 1.37
N HIS A 103 -1.04 35.48 1.10
CA HIS A 103 0.26 35.70 0.49
C HIS A 103 0.20 35.92 -1.02
N LEU A 104 -0.89 35.50 -1.67
CA LEU A 104 -1.10 35.63 -3.11
C LEU A 104 -1.87 36.92 -3.50
N GLU A 105 -2.64 37.51 -2.57
CA GLU A 105 -3.48 38.70 -2.82
C GLU A 105 -2.75 39.92 -3.42
N PRO A 106 -1.47 40.20 -3.11
CA PRO A 106 -0.77 41.33 -3.74
C PRO A 106 -0.52 41.15 -5.25
N GLN A 107 -0.67 39.97 -5.79
CA GLN A 107 -0.43 39.64 -7.22
C GLN A 107 -1.71 39.56 -8.06
N ALA A 108 -2.61 40.39 -7.81
CA ALA A 108 -3.92 40.82 -8.33
C ALA A 108 -4.72 40.01 -9.37
N ALA A 109 -4.17 39.04 -10.10
CA ALA A 109 -4.91 38.30 -11.14
C ALA A 109 -5.10 36.78 -10.82
N MET A 110 -4.57 36.30 -9.74
CA MET A 110 -4.35 34.85 -9.47
C MET A 110 -5.24 34.18 -8.42
N PRO A 111 -5.81 34.87 -7.40
CA PRO A 111 -6.69 34.21 -6.42
C PRO A 111 -7.94 33.59 -7.06
N GLN A 112 -8.46 34.20 -8.11
CA GLN A 112 -9.64 33.70 -8.81
C GLN A 112 -9.37 32.34 -9.49
N GLY A 113 -8.24 32.18 -10.17
CA GLY A 113 -7.86 30.93 -10.82
C GLY A 113 -7.70 29.76 -9.84
N LEU A 114 -7.24 30.03 -8.61
CA LEU A 114 -7.20 29.01 -7.55
C LEU A 114 -8.60 28.65 -7.05
N LEU A 115 -9.49 29.62 -6.87
CA LEU A 115 -10.86 29.39 -6.44
C LEU A 115 -11.73 28.73 -7.53
N ASP A 116 -11.33 28.81 -8.80
CA ASP A 116 -11.99 28.10 -9.89
C ASP A 116 -11.71 26.58 -9.84
N ILE A 117 -10.52 26.20 -9.39
CA ILE A 117 -10.09 24.79 -9.33
C ILE A 117 -10.17 24.15 -7.94
N TYR A 118 -10.17 24.93 -6.86
CA TYR A 118 -10.34 24.46 -5.49
C TYR A 118 -11.69 24.90 -4.93
N ARG A 119 -12.51 23.93 -4.52
CA ARG A 119 -13.83 24.19 -3.92
C ARG A 119 -13.84 23.78 -2.47
N LYS A 120 -14.41 24.65 -1.62
CA LYS A 120 -14.55 24.39 -0.17
C LYS A 120 -15.59 23.29 0.07
N ASP A 121 -15.15 22.20 0.65
CA ASP A 121 -15.99 21.11 1.17
C ASP A 121 -16.23 21.34 2.66
N THR A 122 -17.41 21.81 3.00
CA THR A 122 -17.82 22.08 4.39
C THR A 122 -18.37 20.82 5.09
N ASN A 123 -18.53 19.70 4.38
CA ASN A 123 -18.95 18.44 4.99
C ASN A 123 -17.76 17.71 5.63
N SER A 124 -16.53 18.09 5.30
CA SER A 124 -15.32 17.63 5.98
C SER A 124 -15.13 18.34 7.31
N SER A 125 -14.58 17.66 8.32
CA SER A 125 -14.24 18.25 9.61
C SER A 125 -12.76 17.92 9.94
N PRO A 126 -11.84 18.92 9.91
CA PRO A 126 -12.05 20.32 9.51
C PRO A 126 -12.45 20.50 8.05
N PRO A 127 -13.01 21.65 7.64
CA PRO A 127 -13.33 21.95 6.24
C PRO A 127 -12.07 21.92 5.35
N VAL A 128 -12.22 21.44 4.11
CA VAL A 128 -11.11 21.24 3.18
C VAL A 128 -11.43 21.87 1.82
N TYR A 129 -10.48 22.56 1.22
CA TYR A 129 -10.56 22.91 -0.19
C TYR A 129 -10.10 21.75 -1.05
N ARG A 130 -11.00 21.18 -1.86
CA ARG A 130 -10.75 20.04 -2.74
C ARG A 130 -10.45 20.49 -4.16
N LEU A 131 -9.46 19.84 -4.77
CA LEU A 131 -9.11 20.03 -6.17
C LEU A 131 -10.25 19.50 -7.06
N CYS A 132 -10.78 20.38 -7.94
CA CYS A 132 -11.90 20.11 -8.84
C CYS A 132 -11.57 20.49 -10.29
N THR A 133 -10.35 20.27 -10.75
CA THR A 133 -9.97 20.51 -12.13
C THR A 133 -10.14 19.27 -12.99
N ALA A 134 -10.50 19.48 -14.26
CA ALA A 134 -10.50 18.43 -15.29
C ALA A 134 -9.23 18.48 -16.16
N ASP A 135 -8.28 19.39 -15.86
CA ASP A 135 -7.04 19.52 -16.63
C ASP A 135 -6.18 18.27 -16.51
N GLU A 136 -5.55 17.89 -17.62
CA GLU A 136 -4.58 16.80 -17.64
C GLU A 136 -3.40 17.08 -16.71
N PRO A 137 -2.88 16.04 -16.04
CA PRO A 137 -1.66 16.15 -15.25
C PRO A 137 -0.52 16.77 -16.08
N GLU A 138 0.24 17.67 -15.45
CA GLU A 138 1.37 18.40 -16.10
C GLU A 138 1.00 19.39 -17.22
N SER A 139 -0.26 19.75 -17.39
CA SER A 139 -0.64 20.88 -18.25
C SER A 139 0.07 22.17 -17.79
N SER A 140 0.24 23.11 -18.72
CA SER A 140 0.85 24.42 -18.40
C SER A 140 0.09 25.16 -17.30
N SER A 141 -1.23 25.02 -17.26
CA SER A 141 -2.10 25.56 -16.21
C SER A 141 -1.74 24.96 -14.84
N GLN A 142 -1.69 23.63 -14.72
CA GLN A 142 -1.34 22.97 -13.48
C GLN A 142 0.09 23.28 -13.00
N LYS A 143 1.06 23.38 -13.92
CA LYS A 143 2.43 23.79 -13.59
C LYS A 143 2.49 25.21 -13.03
N GLY A 144 1.73 26.13 -13.60
CA GLY A 144 1.62 27.51 -13.11
C GLY A 144 1.03 27.56 -11.69
N ILE A 145 -0.09 26.89 -11.47
CA ILE A 145 -0.77 26.83 -10.17
C ILE A 145 0.12 26.17 -9.10
N ARG A 146 0.82 25.10 -9.45
CA ARG A 146 1.75 24.44 -8.52
C ARG A 146 2.87 25.40 -8.09
N ARG A 147 3.46 26.17 -9.02
CA ARG A 147 4.48 27.17 -8.67
C ARG A 147 3.95 28.22 -7.69
N LEU A 148 2.75 28.69 -7.94
CA LEU A 148 2.09 29.69 -7.07
C LEU A 148 1.83 29.14 -5.67
N LEU A 149 1.23 27.95 -5.57
CA LEU A 149 0.99 27.30 -4.27
C LEU A 149 2.29 27.03 -3.52
N HIS A 150 3.33 26.57 -4.23
CA HIS A 150 4.65 26.34 -3.63
C HIS A 150 5.26 27.66 -3.10
N GLN A 151 5.20 28.73 -3.89
CA GLN A 151 5.69 30.05 -3.48
C GLN A 151 4.94 30.57 -2.26
N ALA A 152 3.60 30.54 -2.30
CA ALA A 152 2.76 30.96 -1.19
C ALA A 152 3.02 30.14 0.09
N ALA A 153 3.26 28.83 -0.05
CA ALA A 153 3.58 27.96 1.06
C ALA A 153 4.94 28.31 1.72
N LEU A 154 5.94 28.67 0.90
CA LEU A 154 7.22 29.15 1.39
C LEU A 154 7.07 30.49 2.16
N GLU A 155 6.35 31.45 1.57
CA GLU A 155 6.12 32.77 2.16
C GLU A 155 5.26 32.71 3.43
N ALA A 156 4.32 31.76 3.49
CA ALA A 156 3.52 31.47 4.68
C ALA A 156 4.29 30.76 5.78
N GLY A 157 5.54 30.35 5.53
CA GLY A 157 6.41 29.68 6.50
C GLY A 157 5.88 28.31 6.94
N LEU A 158 5.33 27.52 6.02
CA LEU A 158 4.85 26.17 6.31
C LEU A 158 5.99 25.27 6.78
N ALA A 159 5.71 24.37 7.72
CA ALA A 159 6.67 23.37 8.18
C ALA A 159 7.07 22.40 7.06
N SER A 160 8.25 21.81 7.15
CA SER A 160 8.79 20.93 6.10
C SER A 160 7.83 19.78 5.75
N ALA A 161 7.12 19.22 6.72
CA ALA A 161 6.13 18.17 6.51
C ALA A 161 4.90 18.67 5.71
N GLU A 162 4.45 19.89 5.95
CA GLU A 162 3.35 20.53 5.23
C GLU A 162 3.76 20.91 3.80
N MET A 163 5.03 21.32 3.62
CA MET A 163 5.61 21.68 2.33
C MET A 163 5.64 20.51 1.33
N LEU A 164 5.70 19.27 1.81
CA LEU A 164 5.86 18.08 0.98
C LEU A 164 4.76 17.99 -0.12
N LYS A 165 3.51 18.26 0.21
CA LYS A 165 2.39 18.20 -0.75
C LYS A 165 2.44 19.28 -1.85
N TYR A 166 3.26 20.33 -1.66
CA TYR A 166 3.44 21.42 -2.64
C TYR A 166 4.70 21.28 -3.49
N SER A 167 5.67 20.49 -3.04
CA SER A 167 7.00 20.44 -3.66
C SER A 167 7.39 19.04 -4.15
N ALA A 168 6.93 17.97 -3.48
CA ALA A 168 7.39 16.64 -3.72
C ALA A 168 6.73 15.98 -4.93
N SER A 169 7.49 15.11 -5.62
CA SER A 169 6.93 14.24 -6.65
C SER A 169 5.97 13.20 -6.07
N ALA A 170 5.13 12.62 -6.93
CA ALA A 170 4.23 11.54 -6.54
C ALA A 170 4.98 10.40 -5.82
N THR A 171 6.11 9.96 -6.40
CA THR A 171 6.98 8.93 -5.82
C THR A 171 7.48 9.32 -4.42
N GLU A 172 7.94 10.56 -4.22
CA GLU A 172 8.39 11.00 -2.89
C GLU A 172 7.24 11.08 -1.88
N GLN A 173 6.03 11.49 -2.32
CA GLN A 173 4.83 11.49 -1.47
C GLN A 173 4.39 10.06 -1.09
N GLU A 174 4.54 9.07 -1.97
CA GLU A 174 4.30 7.66 -1.67
C GLU A 174 5.28 7.13 -0.63
N ILE A 175 6.59 7.43 -0.79
CA ILE A 175 7.63 7.05 0.16
C ILE A 175 7.36 7.66 1.53
N ASP A 176 7.02 8.94 1.60
CA ASP A 176 6.66 9.60 2.86
C ASP A 176 5.43 8.97 3.52
N ALA A 177 4.37 8.71 2.72
CA ALA A 177 3.14 8.09 3.20
C ALA A 177 3.36 6.69 3.77
N SER A 178 4.35 5.94 3.27
CA SER A 178 4.73 4.62 3.79
C SER A 178 5.24 4.66 5.22
N GLY A 179 5.79 5.80 5.64
CA GLY A 179 6.39 5.99 6.96
C GLY A 179 7.75 5.30 7.12
N VAL A 180 8.33 4.78 6.04
CA VAL A 180 9.60 4.04 6.11
C VAL A 180 10.76 4.91 6.57
N LEU A 181 10.91 6.11 6.01
CA LEU A 181 11.97 7.04 6.37
C LEU A 181 11.82 7.63 7.78
N GLN A 182 10.62 7.61 8.34
CA GLN A 182 10.32 8.06 9.69
C GLN A 182 10.44 6.92 10.74
N GLY A 183 10.79 5.69 10.32
CA GLY A 183 10.87 4.53 11.21
C GLY A 183 9.54 4.16 11.87
N ARG A 184 8.41 4.41 11.19
CA ARG A 184 7.07 4.11 11.74
C ARG A 184 6.94 2.62 12.02
N ALA A 185 6.37 2.27 13.17
CA ALA A 185 6.04 0.89 13.50
C ALA A 185 5.08 0.30 12.44
N GLY A 186 5.45 -0.86 11.88
CA GLY A 186 4.72 -1.51 10.79
C GLY A 186 4.95 -0.90 9.40
N ALA A 187 5.93 -0.01 9.24
CA ALA A 187 6.36 0.45 7.92
C ALA A 187 6.87 -0.73 7.07
N PRO A 188 6.72 -0.67 5.74
CA PRO A 188 7.17 -1.72 4.85
C PRO A 188 8.68 -1.88 4.84
N ARG A 189 9.18 -3.07 4.46
CA ARG A 189 10.58 -3.25 4.13
C ARG A 189 10.91 -2.51 2.84
N LEU A 190 11.92 -1.66 2.89
CA LEU A 190 12.33 -0.81 1.78
C LEU A 190 13.38 -1.48 0.90
N TYR A 191 13.14 -1.48 -0.40
CA TYR A 191 14.09 -1.85 -1.45
C TYR A 191 14.19 -0.71 -2.43
N CYS A 192 15.40 -0.33 -2.78
CA CYS A 192 15.67 0.73 -3.73
C CYS A 192 16.41 0.20 -4.94
N ALA A 193 16.06 0.68 -6.13
CA ALA A 193 16.82 0.45 -7.34
C ALA A 193 17.10 1.79 -8.02
N PHE A 194 18.39 2.14 -8.10
CA PHE A 194 18.85 3.39 -8.70
C PHE A 194 19.49 3.10 -10.05
N ARG A 195 18.84 3.54 -11.11
CA ARG A 195 19.37 3.46 -12.46
C ARG A 195 20.21 4.71 -12.77
N THR A 196 21.31 4.50 -13.44
CA THR A 196 22.09 5.52 -14.13
C THR A 196 22.10 5.19 -15.62
N LEU A 197 21.71 6.15 -16.46
CA LEU A 197 21.74 5.98 -17.90
C LEU A 197 23.08 6.47 -18.44
N ASP A 198 23.75 5.60 -19.19
CA ASP A 198 24.93 5.96 -19.97
C ASP A 198 24.44 6.65 -21.26
N ASP A 199 25.08 7.73 -21.66
CA ASP A 199 24.82 8.46 -22.93
C ASP A 199 23.42 9.07 -23.13
N LEU A 200 22.99 9.95 -22.22
CA LEU A 200 21.80 10.80 -22.39
C LEU A 200 21.97 11.89 -23.46
N THR A 201 22.50 11.56 -24.64
CA THR A 201 22.84 12.54 -25.69
C THR A 201 21.75 12.77 -26.74
N ASP A 202 20.77 11.87 -26.84
CA ASP A 202 19.63 12.04 -27.76
C ASP A 202 18.53 12.89 -27.10
N GLN A 203 18.33 14.11 -27.58
CA GLN A 203 17.33 15.05 -27.05
C GLN A 203 15.90 14.50 -27.08
N THR A 204 15.57 13.60 -27.99
CA THR A 204 14.24 13.03 -28.11
C THR A 204 13.97 11.98 -27.05
N LEU A 205 14.93 11.14 -26.75
CA LEU A 205 14.86 10.12 -25.67
C LEU A 205 15.04 10.76 -24.29
N SER A 206 15.78 11.87 -24.18
CA SER A 206 16.03 12.59 -22.92
C SER A 206 14.74 13.04 -22.22
N ARG A 207 13.69 13.42 -22.97
CA ARG A 207 12.43 13.91 -22.40
C ARG A 207 11.67 12.85 -21.60
N ASP A 208 11.83 11.59 -21.93
CA ASP A 208 11.19 10.50 -21.22
C ASP A 208 11.96 10.17 -19.92
N PHE A 209 13.26 10.45 -19.88
CA PHE A 209 14.17 10.07 -18.79
C PHE A 209 14.63 11.24 -17.91
N LEU A 210 14.37 12.50 -18.31
CA LEU A 210 14.76 13.71 -17.58
C LEU A 210 13.57 14.63 -17.33
N ASP A 211 13.61 15.37 -16.22
CA ASP A 211 12.72 16.51 -16.04
C ASP A 211 13.27 17.70 -16.82
N ILE A 212 12.43 18.23 -17.70
CA ILE A 212 12.77 19.34 -18.60
C ILE A 212 11.87 20.55 -18.24
N ASP A 213 12.50 21.71 -18.11
CA ASP A 213 11.82 22.97 -17.85
C ASP A 213 11.07 23.52 -19.09
N GLU A 214 10.46 24.68 -18.97
CA GLU A 214 9.69 25.32 -20.04
C GLU A 214 10.60 25.82 -21.20
N GLU A 215 11.88 26.02 -20.92
CA GLU A 215 12.88 26.43 -21.92
C GLU A 215 13.50 25.22 -22.65
N GLY A 216 13.08 24.00 -22.30
CA GLY A 216 13.63 22.76 -22.88
C GLY A 216 15.00 22.35 -22.29
N LYS A 217 15.36 22.93 -21.14
CA LYS A 217 16.58 22.58 -20.40
C LYS A 217 16.26 21.64 -19.24
N THR A 218 17.27 20.94 -18.73
CA THR A 218 17.12 20.10 -17.52
C THR A 218 16.66 20.95 -16.32
N ASP A 219 15.58 20.55 -15.67
CA ASP A 219 15.08 21.17 -14.42
C ASP A 219 16.09 20.90 -13.28
N ILE A 220 16.93 21.89 -12.98
CA ILE A 220 17.96 21.81 -11.93
C ILE A 220 17.32 21.59 -10.55
N GLY A 221 16.16 22.18 -10.30
CA GLY A 221 15.42 22.01 -9.04
C GLY A 221 14.99 20.55 -8.84
N ALA A 222 14.36 19.97 -9.86
CA ALA A 222 13.96 18.57 -9.85
C ALA A 222 15.16 17.62 -9.67
N ARG A 223 16.26 17.91 -10.37
CA ARG A 223 17.51 17.14 -10.25
C ARG A 223 18.09 17.18 -8.83
N SER A 224 18.07 18.35 -8.19
CA SER A 224 18.52 18.52 -6.81
C SER A 224 17.65 17.75 -5.82
N GLN A 225 16.32 17.81 -5.99
CA GLN A 225 15.35 17.07 -5.16
C GLN A 225 15.54 15.55 -5.32
N LEU A 226 15.71 15.06 -6.54
CA LEU A 226 15.99 13.65 -6.83
C LEU A 226 17.28 13.18 -6.15
N ALA A 227 18.37 13.94 -6.27
CA ALA A 227 19.64 13.61 -5.65
C ALA A 227 19.54 13.57 -4.12
N SER A 228 18.76 14.48 -3.52
CA SER A 228 18.47 14.48 -2.08
C SER A 228 17.66 13.26 -1.66
N LEU A 229 16.61 12.90 -2.44
CA LEU A 229 15.79 11.73 -2.19
C LEU A 229 16.60 10.44 -2.26
N LYS A 230 17.37 10.24 -3.34
CA LYS A 230 18.25 9.07 -3.49
C LYS A 230 19.23 8.93 -2.32
N ARG A 231 19.83 10.03 -1.86
CA ARG A 231 20.76 10.03 -0.71
C ARG A 231 20.07 9.60 0.58
N ARG A 232 18.88 10.12 0.87
CA ARG A 232 18.10 9.75 2.07
C ARG A 232 17.73 8.26 2.06
N LEU A 233 17.31 7.74 0.91
CA LEU A 233 16.96 6.33 0.75
C LEU A 233 18.20 5.42 0.89
N ASP A 234 19.31 5.78 0.25
CA ASP A 234 20.58 5.03 0.31
C ASP A 234 21.15 5.00 1.74
N GLN A 235 21.04 6.09 2.48
CA GLN A 235 21.44 6.15 3.89
C GLN A 235 20.53 5.31 4.80
N HIS A 236 19.25 5.25 4.48
CA HIS A 236 18.28 4.50 5.28
C HIS A 236 18.37 2.99 5.05
N ALA A 237 18.58 2.54 3.82
CA ALA A 237 18.57 1.14 3.42
C ALA A 237 19.74 0.78 2.48
N PRO A 238 21.01 0.96 2.91
CA PRO A 238 22.18 0.75 2.04
C PRO A 238 22.27 -0.70 1.53
N GLU A 239 21.99 -1.67 2.39
CA GLU A 239 22.04 -3.10 2.05
C GLU A 239 20.92 -3.54 1.11
N SER A 240 19.82 -2.77 1.05
CA SER A 240 18.65 -3.04 0.21
C SER A 240 18.62 -2.16 -1.04
N THR A 241 19.70 -1.42 -1.31
CA THR A 241 19.82 -0.56 -2.48
C THR A 241 20.60 -1.26 -3.59
N ILE A 242 19.98 -1.37 -4.76
CA ILE A 242 20.58 -1.84 -6.01
C ILE A 242 20.98 -0.60 -6.82
N LYS A 243 22.21 -0.57 -7.32
CA LYS A 243 22.69 0.48 -8.24
C LYS A 243 23.09 -0.20 -9.53
N TYR A 244 22.46 0.20 -10.63
CA TYR A 244 22.75 -0.39 -11.93
C TYR A 244 22.87 0.68 -13.03
N HIS A 245 23.62 0.35 -14.05
CA HIS A 245 23.78 1.14 -15.24
C HIS A 245 22.94 0.52 -16.35
N ALA A 246 22.37 1.34 -17.20
CA ALA A 246 21.67 0.91 -18.38
C ALA A 246 22.02 1.79 -19.58
N LYS A 247 22.12 1.19 -20.74
CA LYS A 247 22.41 1.90 -21.99
C LYS A 247 21.11 2.25 -22.70
N LEU A 248 21.09 3.44 -23.28
CA LEU A 248 20.03 3.84 -24.19
C LEU A 248 20.38 3.37 -25.60
N THR A 249 19.43 2.71 -26.23
CA THR A 249 19.44 2.34 -27.65
C THR A 249 18.38 3.17 -28.39
N GLY A 250 18.37 3.11 -29.72
CA GLY A 250 17.30 3.76 -30.52
C GLY A 250 15.87 3.24 -30.23
N GLU A 251 15.77 2.08 -29.57
CA GLU A 251 14.49 1.44 -29.20
C GLU A 251 14.16 1.57 -27.70
N GLY A 252 15.01 2.25 -26.90
CA GLY A 252 14.87 2.41 -25.46
C GLY A 252 16.05 1.85 -24.66
N ILE A 253 15.81 1.24 -23.50
CA ILE A 253 16.84 0.68 -22.62
C ILE A 253 17.25 -0.71 -23.11
N ASP A 254 18.55 -1.02 -23.05
CA ASP A 254 19.09 -2.33 -23.42
C ASP A 254 18.47 -3.45 -22.54
N GLY A 255 17.98 -4.49 -23.19
CA GLY A 255 17.33 -5.61 -22.52
C GLY A 255 18.25 -6.43 -21.61
N THR A 256 19.55 -6.49 -21.94
CA THR A 256 20.55 -7.25 -21.17
C THR A 256 20.77 -6.63 -19.80
N ASP A 257 20.84 -5.30 -19.73
CA ASP A 257 21.00 -4.58 -18.46
C ASP A 257 19.76 -4.79 -17.56
N LEU A 258 18.57 -4.92 -18.17
CA LEU A 258 17.32 -5.19 -17.44
C LEU A 258 17.25 -6.61 -16.88
N ASP A 259 17.84 -7.61 -17.51
CA ASP A 259 17.87 -8.98 -17.00
C ASP A 259 18.73 -9.05 -15.71
N VAL A 260 19.88 -8.39 -15.67
CA VAL A 260 20.69 -8.27 -14.45
C VAL A 260 19.91 -7.57 -13.33
N PHE A 261 19.26 -6.46 -13.65
CA PHE A 261 18.39 -5.76 -12.70
C PHE A 261 17.28 -6.66 -12.15
N CYS A 262 16.59 -7.41 -13.01
CA CYS A 262 15.51 -8.32 -12.58
C CYS A 262 16.02 -9.43 -11.66
N ASP A 263 17.18 -10.01 -11.94
CA ASP A 263 17.81 -11.04 -11.12
C ASP A 263 18.19 -10.52 -9.73
N GLU A 264 18.74 -9.31 -9.65
CA GLU A 264 19.08 -8.65 -8.37
C GLU A 264 17.81 -8.37 -7.55
N VAL A 265 16.77 -7.79 -8.16
CA VAL A 265 15.49 -7.51 -7.48
C VAL A 265 14.85 -8.80 -6.99
N ARG A 266 14.83 -9.85 -7.86
CA ARG A 266 14.28 -11.16 -7.50
C ARG A 266 14.99 -11.74 -6.29
N THR A 267 16.31 -11.81 -6.32
CA THR A 267 17.12 -12.42 -5.25
C THR A 267 16.89 -11.74 -3.90
N ARG A 268 16.85 -10.40 -3.88
CA ARG A 268 16.66 -9.65 -2.64
C ARG A 268 15.24 -9.79 -2.09
N LEU A 269 14.22 -9.70 -2.95
CA LEU A 269 12.84 -9.87 -2.52
C LEU A 269 12.56 -11.32 -2.10
N GLU A 270 13.09 -12.31 -2.81
CA GLU A 270 12.96 -13.73 -2.47
C GLU A 270 13.54 -14.04 -1.10
N THR A 271 14.76 -13.55 -0.81
CA THR A 271 15.40 -13.71 0.48
C THR A 271 14.57 -13.08 1.60
N SER A 272 14.07 -11.88 1.40
CA SER A 272 13.29 -11.16 2.39
C SER A 272 11.92 -11.78 2.63
N ILE A 273 11.20 -12.09 1.55
CA ILE A 273 9.89 -12.75 1.62
C ILE A 273 10.02 -14.13 2.27
N GLY A 274 11.07 -14.87 1.92
CA GLY A 274 11.38 -16.17 2.56
C GLY A 274 11.59 -16.05 4.07
N ALA A 275 12.34 -15.02 4.51
CA ALA A 275 12.52 -14.74 5.94
C ALA A 275 11.20 -14.33 6.62
N ASP A 276 10.36 -13.53 5.96
CA ASP A 276 9.05 -13.17 6.50
C ASP A 276 8.12 -14.40 6.58
N ILE A 277 8.11 -15.23 5.55
CA ILE A 277 7.39 -16.51 5.56
C ILE A 277 7.86 -17.36 6.73
N ALA A 278 9.17 -17.60 6.89
CA ALA A 278 9.72 -18.34 8.00
C ALA A 278 9.29 -17.75 9.36
N GLY A 279 9.44 -16.44 9.56
CA GLY A 279 8.99 -15.76 10.77
C GLY A 279 7.48 -15.83 11.01
N MET A 280 6.66 -15.89 9.94
CA MET A 280 5.23 -16.14 10.06
C MET A 280 4.93 -17.55 10.58
N PHE A 281 5.81 -18.53 10.32
CA PHE A 281 5.67 -19.90 10.78
C PHE A 281 6.38 -20.15 12.11
N ASP A 282 7.52 -19.51 12.41
CA ASP A 282 8.21 -19.59 13.69
C ASP A 282 7.38 -18.97 14.83
N ASN A 283 6.73 -17.83 14.55
CA ASN A 283 5.72 -17.25 15.45
C ASN A 283 4.43 -18.10 15.54
N ALA A 284 4.27 -19.11 14.68
CA ALA A 284 3.19 -20.09 14.73
C ALA A 284 3.40 -21.16 15.79
N GLY A 285 4.61 -21.30 16.34
CA GLY A 285 4.87 -22.11 17.51
C GLY A 285 4.26 -21.59 18.81
N ALA A 286 3.78 -20.34 18.84
CA ALA A 286 3.16 -19.73 20.02
C ALA A 286 1.62 -19.75 20.02
N GLY A 287 0.96 -20.19 18.94
CA GLY A 287 -0.51 -20.32 18.88
C GLY A 287 -0.96 -21.38 17.89
N SER A 288 -1.75 -22.34 18.37
CA SER A 288 -2.40 -23.34 17.50
C SER A 288 -3.29 -22.64 16.46
N GLU A 289 -3.66 -23.33 15.36
CA GLU A 289 -4.63 -22.80 14.39
C GLU A 289 -5.93 -22.37 15.07
N GLY A 290 -6.36 -23.11 16.09
CA GLY A 290 -7.46 -22.74 16.96
C GLY A 290 -7.27 -21.39 17.66
N SER A 291 -6.07 -21.08 18.15
CA SER A 291 -5.77 -19.78 18.78
C SER A 291 -5.94 -18.62 17.81
N ARG A 292 -5.54 -18.76 16.54
CA ARG A 292 -5.70 -17.72 15.51
C ARG A 292 -7.17 -17.47 15.18
N HIS A 293 -7.96 -18.52 15.12
CA HIS A 293 -9.40 -18.40 14.95
C HIS A 293 -10.09 -17.76 16.16
N LEU A 294 -9.55 -17.97 17.36
CA LEU A 294 -10.03 -17.32 18.58
C LEU A 294 -9.69 -15.82 18.57
N GLU A 295 -8.47 -15.44 18.15
CA GLU A 295 -8.09 -14.02 17.94
C GLU A 295 -8.98 -13.33 16.90
N PHE A 296 -9.29 -14.02 15.79
CA PHE A 296 -10.25 -13.54 14.80
C PHE A 296 -11.61 -13.30 15.43
N ALA A 297 -12.14 -14.26 16.23
CA ALA A 297 -13.39 -14.10 16.93
C ALA A 297 -13.39 -12.89 17.89
N GLN A 298 -12.31 -12.70 18.64
CA GLN A 298 -12.13 -11.55 19.54
C GLN A 298 -12.17 -10.22 18.79
N ALA A 299 -11.49 -10.14 17.63
CA ALA A 299 -11.50 -8.94 16.79
C ALA A 299 -12.91 -8.58 16.30
N TYR A 300 -13.68 -9.58 15.90
CA TYR A 300 -15.08 -9.38 15.45
C TYR A 300 -16.03 -8.97 16.58
N CYS A 301 -15.69 -9.27 17.84
CA CYS A 301 -16.52 -8.94 19.00
C CYS A 301 -16.27 -7.54 19.59
N LYS A 302 -15.26 -6.80 19.14
CA LYS A 302 -14.89 -5.48 19.73
C LYS A 302 -16.05 -4.48 19.81
N HIS A 303 -16.96 -4.52 18.85
CA HIS A 303 -18.10 -3.60 18.75
C HIS A 303 -19.44 -4.33 18.69
N PHE A 304 -19.51 -5.51 19.33
CA PHE A 304 -20.74 -6.31 19.30
C PHE A 304 -21.85 -5.67 20.14
N VAL A 305 -23.00 -5.43 19.50
CA VAL A 305 -24.20 -4.88 20.17
C VAL A 305 -25.44 -5.65 19.74
N GLY A 306 -26.30 -5.95 20.70
CA GLY A 306 -27.62 -6.56 20.44
C GLY A 306 -27.56 -8.08 20.22
N ARG A 307 -28.50 -8.60 19.43
CA ARG A 307 -28.66 -10.04 19.06
C ARG A 307 -28.81 -11.00 20.23
N ALA A 308 -29.35 -10.54 21.37
CA ALA A 308 -29.52 -11.35 22.58
C ALA A 308 -30.28 -12.66 22.35
N GLY A 309 -31.37 -12.63 21.55
CA GLY A 309 -32.15 -13.83 21.22
C GLY A 309 -31.36 -14.86 20.42
N SER A 310 -30.54 -14.44 19.45
CA SER A 310 -29.69 -15.35 18.67
C SER A 310 -28.60 -15.99 19.54
N LEU A 311 -27.96 -15.20 20.40
CA LEU A 311 -26.97 -15.71 21.35
C LEU A 311 -27.60 -16.69 22.33
N GLN A 312 -28.78 -16.40 22.83
CA GLN A 312 -29.51 -17.29 23.75
C GLN A 312 -29.85 -18.63 23.08
N ALA A 313 -30.24 -18.61 21.79
CA ALA A 313 -30.53 -19.83 21.04
C ALA A 313 -29.29 -20.72 20.87
N VAL A 314 -28.14 -20.12 20.46
CA VAL A 314 -26.85 -20.84 20.36
C VAL A 314 -26.46 -21.38 21.73
N ARG A 315 -26.57 -20.56 22.78
CA ARG A 315 -26.23 -20.96 24.15
C ARG A 315 -27.04 -22.17 24.62
N ARG A 316 -28.37 -22.13 24.43
CA ARG A 316 -29.24 -23.25 24.80
C ARG A 316 -28.84 -24.54 24.09
N TYR A 317 -28.50 -24.45 22.79
CA TYR A 317 -28.03 -25.60 22.02
C TYR A 317 -26.72 -26.18 22.57
N ILE A 318 -25.75 -25.35 22.97
CA ILE A 318 -24.48 -25.79 23.55
C ILE A 318 -24.64 -26.44 24.92
N GLU A 319 -25.58 -25.94 25.74
CA GLU A 319 -25.88 -26.43 27.10
C GLU A 319 -26.73 -27.68 27.11
N GLU A 320 -27.45 -27.97 26.03
CA GLU A 320 -28.24 -29.19 25.91
C GLU A 320 -27.34 -30.44 25.63
N PRO A 321 -27.45 -31.53 26.40
CA PRO A 321 -26.64 -32.75 26.20
C PRO A 321 -27.14 -33.57 24.99
N LYS A 322 -27.16 -32.95 23.82
CA LYS A 322 -27.54 -33.56 22.54
C LYS A 322 -26.42 -33.45 21.53
N SER A 323 -26.18 -34.53 20.80
CA SER A 323 -25.38 -34.47 19.58
C SER A 323 -26.26 -34.02 18.43
N GLY A 324 -25.76 -33.09 17.58
CA GLY A 324 -26.52 -32.63 16.44
C GLY A 324 -25.87 -31.47 15.71
N LEU A 325 -26.59 -30.94 14.74
CA LEU A 325 -26.18 -29.76 13.93
C LEU A 325 -27.08 -28.57 14.33
N PHE A 326 -26.44 -27.43 14.63
CA PHE A 326 -27.13 -26.16 14.80
C PHE A 326 -26.71 -25.21 13.66
N LEU A 327 -27.67 -24.79 12.84
CA LEU A 327 -27.39 -23.97 11.67
C LEU A 327 -27.89 -22.54 11.89
N VAL A 328 -26.96 -21.57 11.72
CA VAL A 328 -27.26 -20.13 11.75
C VAL A 328 -27.36 -19.63 10.33
N THR A 329 -28.55 -19.25 9.90
CA THR A 329 -28.85 -18.73 8.54
C THR A 329 -29.23 -17.26 8.58
N GLY A 330 -29.13 -16.58 7.45
CA GLY A 330 -29.55 -15.18 7.27
C GLY A 330 -28.89 -14.54 6.04
N GLU A 331 -29.36 -13.37 5.65
CA GLU A 331 -28.85 -12.61 4.50
C GLU A 331 -27.37 -12.25 4.61
N PRO A 332 -26.65 -12.04 3.49
CA PRO A 332 -25.31 -11.47 3.51
C PRO A 332 -25.26 -10.17 4.34
N GLY A 333 -24.22 -10.00 5.16
CA GLY A 333 -24.09 -8.82 6.02
C GLY A 333 -24.95 -8.82 7.29
N SER A 334 -25.82 -9.81 7.51
CA SER A 334 -26.71 -9.87 8.70
C SER A 334 -26.02 -10.12 10.04
N GLY A 335 -24.68 -10.28 10.06
CA GLY A 335 -23.89 -10.47 11.28
C GLY A 335 -23.79 -11.91 11.78
N LYS A 336 -24.03 -12.93 10.93
CA LYS A 336 -23.89 -14.36 11.29
C LYS A 336 -22.52 -14.70 11.89
N THR A 337 -21.46 -14.27 11.21
CA THR A 337 -20.08 -14.48 11.67
C THR A 337 -19.85 -13.85 13.04
N THR A 338 -20.39 -12.64 13.26
CA THR A 338 -20.23 -11.92 14.52
C THR A 338 -21.00 -12.60 15.66
N VAL A 339 -22.19 -13.15 15.39
CA VAL A 339 -22.96 -13.94 16.39
C VAL A 339 -22.21 -15.21 16.76
N LEU A 340 -21.66 -15.95 15.77
CA LEU A 340 -20.87 -17.16 16.03
C LEU A 340 -19.58 -16.83 16.78
N ALA A 341 -18.87 -15.77 16.38
CA ALA A 341 -17.67 -15.30 17.07
C ALA A 341 -17.95 -14.97 18.55
N LYS A 342 -19.02 -14.22 18.81
CA LYS A 342 -19.44 -13.90 20.19
C LYS A 342 -19.81 -15.15 20.99
N SER A 343 -20.53 -16.09 20.37
CA SER A 343 -20.88 -17.37 21.01
C SER A 343 -19.64 -18.18 21.38
N ILE A 344 -18.61 -18.20 20.54
CA ILE A 344 -17.32 -18.86 20.82
C ILE A 344 -16.66 -18.23 22.04
N ILE A 345 -16.51 -16.90 22.07
CA ILE A 345 -15.90 -16.18 23.21
C ILE A 345 -16.67 -16.43 24.50
N ASP A 346 -17.99 -16.38 24.45
CA ASP A 346 -18.85 -16.62 25.62
C ASP A 346 -18.76 -18.08 26.12
N THR A 347 -18.61 -19.03 25.19
CA THR A 347 -18.47 -20.46 25.54
C THR A 347 -17.14 -20.73 26.24
N VAL A 348 -16.02 -20.21 25.69
CA VAL A 348 -14.68 -20.32 26.31
C VAL A 348 -14.67 -19.75 27.73
N ALA A 349 -15.32 -18.59 27.93
CA ALA A 349 -15.39 -17.96 29.25
C ALA A 349 -16.26 -18.72 30.27
N ARG A 350 -17.25 -19.47 29.80
CA ARG A 350 -18.25 -20.11 30.66
C ARG A 350 -18.03 -21.59 30.92
N ILE A 351 -17.40 -22.27 29.97
CA ILE A 351 -17.14 -23.72 30.04
C ILE A 351 -15.65 -23.92 29.76
N PRO A 352 -14.77 -23.67 30.75
CA PRO A 352 -13.32 -23.70 30.55
C PRO A 352 -12.79 -25.07 30.09
N ASP A 353 -13.49 -26.15 30.47
CA ASP A 353 -13.08 -27.52 30.16
C ASP A 353 -13.67 -28.03 28.82
N ALA A 354 -14.41 -27.19 28.09
CA ALA A 354 -14.97 -27.57 26.80
C ALA A 354 -13.87 -27.62 25.73
N ILE A 355 -13.80 -28.72 25.00
CA ILE A 355 -12.99 -28.81 23.79
C ILE A 355 -13.73 -28.05 22.67
N LEU A 356 -13.17 -26.89 22.30
CA LEU A 356 -13.77 -26.03 21.29
C LEU A 356 -12.86 -25.96 20.06
N LEU A 357 -13.37 -26.41 18.92
CA LEU A 357 -12.71 -26.32 17.64
C LEU A 357 -13.46 -25.30 16.77
N ALA A 358 -12.90 -24.11 16.65
CA ALA A 358 -13.48 -23.03 15.87
C ALA A 358 -12.75 -22.84 14.54
N ARG A 359 -13.51 -22.68 13.45
CA ARG A 359 -12.96 -22.32 12.13
C ARG A 359 -13.84 -21.28 11.47
N PHE A 360 -13.20 -20.21 11.00
CA PHE A 360 -13.83 -19.19 10.16
C PHE A 360 -13.21 -19.31 8.77
N VAL A 361 -14.03 -19.63 7.78
CA VAL A 361 -13.56 -19.75 6.37
C VAL A 361 -12.94 -18.44 5.91
N GLY A 362 -11.73 -18.51 5.38
CA GLY A 362 -10.99 -17.33 4.90
C GLY A 362 -10.31 -16.49 6.00
N ALA A 363 -10.38 -16.89 7.27
CA ALA A 363 -9.71 -16.14 8.35
C ALA A 363 -8.20 -16.42 8.42
N THR A 364 -7.76 -17.59 7.95
CA THR A 364 -6.37 -18.03 7.91
C THR A 364 -6.10 -18.73 6.58
N PRO A 365 -4.85 -18.88 6.14
CA PRO A 365 -4.51 -19.68 4.96
C PRO A 365 -5.03 -21.11 5.04
N GLN A 366 -4.93 -21.74 6.22
CA GLN A 366 -5.42 -23.12 6.46
C GLN A 366 -6.96 -23.22 6.58
N SER A 367 -7.69 -22.15 6.30
CA SER A 367 -9.15 -22.13 6.26
C SER A 367 -9.72 -21.59 4.94
N MET A 368 -8.87 -21.43 3.90
CA MET A 368 -9.30 -20.89 2.62
C MET A 368 -9.95 -21.91 1.72
N THR A 369 -9.51 -23.15 1.76
CA THR A 369 -10.10 -24.26 1.00
C THR A 369 -10.72 -25.29 1.93
N ALA A 370 -11.69 -26.07 1.43
CA ALA A 370 -12.31 -27.15 2.20
C ALA A 370 -11.27 -28.18 2.65
N PHE A 371 -10.29 -28.49 1.81
CA PHE A 371 -9.23 -29.44 2.12
C PHE A 371 -8.34 -28.95 3.27
N GLU A 372 -7.86 -27.72 3.21
CA GLU A 372 -7.01 -27.12 4.24
C GLU A 372 -7.76 -27.00 5.58
N LEU A 373 -9.01 -26.55 5.53
CA LEU A 373 -9.87 -26.43 6.69
C LEU A 373 -10.07 -27.77 7.40
N LEU A 374 -10.46 -28.79 6.64
CA LEU A 374 -10.68 -30.15 7.18
C LEU A 374 -9.35 -30.75 7.71
N SER A 375 -8.27 -30.59 6.97
CA SER A 375 -6.93 -31.06 7.39
C SER A 375 -6.49 -30.38 8.68
N SER A 376 -6.76 -29.07 8.85
CA SER A 376 -6.44 -28.34 10.07
C SER A 376 -7.28 -28.80 11.28
N LEU A 377 -8.56 -29.11 11.06
CA LEU A 377 -9.44 -29.67 12.09
C LEU A 377 -8.99 -31.07 12.52
N CYS A 378 -8.68 -31.94 11.54
CA CYS A 378 -8.18 -33.30 11.85
C CYS A 378 -6.90 -33.27 12.64
N ARG A 379 -5.93 -32.41 12.27
CA ARG A 379 -4.68 -32.26 13.03
C ARG A 379 -4.91 -31.77 14.45
N GLU A 380 -5.79 -30.81 14.67
CA GLU A 380 -6.08 -30.29 15.99
C GLU A 380 -6.82 -31.31 16.85
N LEU A 381 -7.75 -32.07 16.28
CA LEU A 381 -8.42 -33.21 16.94
C LEU A 381 -7.40 -34.30 17.33
N ALA A 382 -6.55 -34.69 16.39
CA ALA A 382 -5.53 -35.70 16.66
C ALA A 382 -4.59 -35.28 17.80
N ALA A 383 -4.14 -34.03 17.80
CA ALA A 383 -3.32 -33.47 18.86
C ALA A 383 -4.05 -33.45 20.23
N GLN A 384 -5.33 -33.03 20.23
CA GLN A 384 -6.14 -32.91 21.43
C GLN A 384 -6.42 -34.28 22.07
N PHE A 385 -6.59 -35.33 21.27
CA PHE A 385 -6.90 -36.68 21.73
C PHE A 385 -5.72 -37.65 21.67
N HIS A 386 -4.49 -37.14 21.38
CA HIS A 386 -3.27 -37.94 21.27
C HIS A 386 -3.37 -39.12 20.28
N ILE A 387 -4.04 -38.87 19.14
CA ILE A 387 -4.21 -39.88 18.09
C ILE A 387 -3.03 -39.75 17.12
N GLU A 388 -2.30 -40.86 16.89
CA GLU A 388 -1.26 -40.93 15.86
C GLU A 388 -1.87 -40.73 14.48
N GLN A 389 -1.30 -39.78 13.71
CA GLN A 389 -1.68 -39.58 12.32
C GLN A 389 -0.97 -40.62 11.47
N THR A 390 -1.71 -41.51 10.86
CA THR A 390 -1.21 -42.47 9.84
C THR A 390 -1.10 -41.80 8.45
#